data_86e0d576f32a364a4bd759bfe4dcb550
#
_entry.id   86e0d576f32a364a4bd759bfe4dcb550
#
_cell.length_a   1.000
_cell.length_b   1.000
_cell.length_c   1.000
_cell.angle_alpha   90.00
_cell.angle_beta   90.00
_cell.angle_gamma   90.00
#
_symmetry.space_group_name_H-M   'P 1'
#
loop_
_entity.id
_entity.type
_entity.pdbx_description
1 polymer ?
#
loop_
_entity_poly.entity_id
_entity_poly.type
_entity_poly.pdbx_seq_one_letter_code
_entity_poly.pdbx_strand_id
1 'polypeptide(L)'
;MSQASRVSRRSFLAAAGAAAMTVAASAALADAPAGAPEGGAPAGGPEGGAPAGGPMSAAPTTPPYSGEDDVARVDANGDTVYYSMRRNWVGEDPVIDEADIAETVEADVVVLGLGYSGSQCFRMAAEKGLTVVGIDTQAKDGFTMYGGELGHFNSEWQEKVLGVPKDIFDPWDFIDSYQLQSAGRAQPDLIKQFAQRNGEMVDWMMELQPDITAVESVCTIQPGSDYAYKKGYFWTYPATLKLGSGVFETSGAFCTASVDKGIEASPSSQALFGTSAVVLLKQDGKVCGAIVQDNETGAYKQLNAKYGVVLALGDFSANSDMYNALCTEVQECNPYTQLVGSGRDGYGIKMGIWAGGVMEIGPRAAMGGATSALPMGFFGAAAGCWINKYGKRFCNEAFGVPFVAGCQSARQPIDSDIIQVWDNGHWRQFAQNQALGHFNCADISDAKMDEYEAKLKEAYEAGAEGANGIFAADDLETLAGYLGLEGEAAANFVESVQTYSGYAEAGRDEDYAKPADMMWPINEGPFYAEKNTRNANIVLVTLSGLFVDGNQQVLDQHFEPIEGLFATGNCSGGRFPLQYTAPMNGISIGFATVFGALLGEHLGSLAE
;
A
#
# COMPACT_ATOMS: atom_id res chain seq x y z
N MET A 1 55.84 11.49 -10.07
CA MET A 1 56.10 10.18 -10.69
C MET A 1 55.89 9.12 -9.62
N SER A 2 54.75 8.49 -9.54
CA SER A 2 54.52 7.28 -8.76
C SER A 2 53.50 6.41 -9.51
N GLN A 3 53.94 5.19 -9.76
CA GLN A 3 53.22 4.19 -10.54
C GLN A 3 51.99 3.67 -9.79
N ALA A 4 50.85 3.69 -10.44
CA ALA A 4 49.66 3.00 -10.01
C ALA A 4 49.73 1.53 -10.47
N SER A 5 49.74 0.59 -9.52
CA SER A 5 49.65 -0.84 -9.79
C SER A 5 48.21 -1.25 -10.10
N ARG A 6 47.98 -1.79 -11.28
CA ARG A 6 46.72 -2.43 -11.68
C ARG A 6 46.64 -3.82 -11.05
N VAL A 7 45.65 -4.05 -10.20
CA VAL A 7 45.29 -5.38 -9.72
C VAL A 7 44.35 -6.08 -10.73
N SER A 8 44.78 -7.23 -11.19
CA SER A 8 44.09 -8.05 -12.19
C SER A 8 42.91 -8.80 -11.63
N ARG A 9 41.81 -8.86 -12.39
CA ARG A 9 40.52 -9.51 -12.08
C ARG A 9 40.51 -11.04 -12.07
N ARG A 10 41.64 -11.72 -11.89
CA ARG A 10 41.75 -13.19 -12.05
C ARG A 10 42.00 -14.01 -10.78
N SER A 11 41.91 -13.43 -9.59
CA SER A 11 42.26 -14.15 -8.35
C SER A 11 41.09 -14.32 -7.36
N PHE A 12 39.83 -14.28 -7.80
CA PHE A 12 38.69 -14.40 -6.88
C PHE A 12 37.79 -15.64 -7.08
N LEU A 13 38.26 -16.63 -7.79
CA LEU A 13 37.50 -17.87 -8.04
C LEU A 13 38.29 -19.14 -7.67
N ALA A 14 38.67 -19.28 -6.42
CA ALA A 14 39.13 -20.57 -5.87
C ALA A 14 39.15 -20.55 -4.35
N ALA A 15 38.00 -20.65 -3.69
CA ALA A 15 37.84 -21.20 -2.33
C ALA A 15 36.35 -21.24 -1.93
N ALA A 16 35.63 -22.24 -2.42
CA ALA A 16 34.35 -22.66 -1.80
C ALA A 16 34.28 -24.17 -1.93
N GLY A 17 34.87 -24.88 -0.98
CA GLY A 17 34.78 -26.31 -0.77
C GLY A 17 34.06 -26.59 0.53
N ALA A 18 32.95 -27.27 0.40
CA ALA A 18 32.24 -28.15 1.30
C ALA A 18 32.56 -28.17 2.83
N ALA A 19 31.53 -27.84 3.62
CA ALA A 19 31.35 -28.47 4.93
C ALA A 19 29.85 -28.70 5.14
N ALA A 20 29.41 -29.93 4.99
CA ALA A 20 28.13 -30.42 5.47
C ALA A 20 28.20 -30.64 6.98
N MET A 21 27.33 -30.01 7.75
CA MET A 21 27.09 -30.38 9.15
C MET A 21 25.63 -30.79 9.31
N THR A 22 25.46 -32.05 9.63
CA THR A 22 24.26 -32.66 10.18
C THR A 22 24.06 -32.21 11.61
N VAL A 23 22.91 -31.61 11.93
CA VAL A 23 22.46 -31.42 13.31
C VAL A 23 21.21 -32.23 13.54
N ALA A 24 21.29 -33.13 14.51
CA ALA A 24 20.18 -33.95 14.98
C ALA A 24 19.27 -33.13 15.90
N ALA A 25 17.97 -33.19 15.63
CA ALA A 25 16.94 -32.61 16.49
C ALA A 25 16.63 -33.60 17.65
N SER A 26 16.61 -33.09 18.88
CA SER A 26 15.98 -33.74 20.01
C SER A 26 14.81 -32.91 20.51
N ALA A 27 13.61 -33.48 20.45
CA ALA A 27 12.38 -32.96 20.96
C ALA A 27 12.31 -32.98 22.48
N ALA A 28 11.80 -31.94 23.10
CA ALA A 28 11.23 -31.99 24.44
C ALA A 28 9.91 -31.24 24.45
N LEU A 29 8.85 -31.98 24.65
CA LEU A 29 7.50 -31.50 24.90
C LEU A 29 7.39 -30.96 26.34
N ALA A 30 6.77 -29.82 26.52
CA ALA A 30 6.21 -29.43 27.81
C ALA A 30 4.88 -28.69 27.59
N ASP A 31 3.89 -29.13 28.36
CA ASP A 31 2.47 -28.76 28.35
C ASP A 31 2.22 -27.28 28.58
N ALA A 32 1.28 -26.70 27.80
CA ALA A 32 0.71 -25.40 28.02
C ALA A 32 -0.69 -25.50 28.66
N PRO A 33 -1.03 -24.65 29.65
CA PRO A 33 -2.38 -24.57 30.16
C PRO A 33 -3.28 -23.66 29.33
N ALA A 34 -4.51 -24.12 29.13
CA ALA A 34 -5.57 -23.39 28.47
C ALA A 34 -6.07 -22.21 29.33
N GLY A 35 -6.31 -21.08 28.67
CA GLY A 35 -7.04 -19.97 29.24
C GLY A 35 -6.68 -18.65 28.57
N ALA A 36 -7.29 -18.35 27.43
CA ALA A 36 -7.26 -17.01 26.85
C ALA A 36 -8.44 -16.17 27.40
N PRO A 37 -8.23 -14.92 27.83
CA PRO A 37 -9.31 -13.98 28.01
C PRO A 37 -9.61 -13.30 26.67
N GLU A 38 -10.90 -13.15 26.41
CA GLU A 38 -11.42 -12.31 25.32
C GLU A 38 -11.03 -10.84 25.55
N GLY A 39 -10.03 -10.37 24.83
CA GLY A 39 -9.62 -8.99 24.81
C GLY A 39 -10.19 -8.28 23.58
N GLY A 40 -11.07 -7.30 23.82
CA GLY A 40 -11.69 -6.49 22.78
C GLY A 40 -10.66 -5.67 22.01
N ALA A 41 -10.87 -5.56 20.70
CA ALA A 41 -10.10 -4.71 19.82
C ALA A 41 -10.26 -3.23 20.22
N PRO A 42 -9.19 -2.41 20.14
CA PRO A 42 -9.33 -0.98 20.33
C PRO A 42 -10.10 -0.37 19.17
N ALA A 43 -11.21 0.26 19.48
CA ALA A 43 -11.98 1.09 18.57
C ALA A 43 -11.23 2.41 18.36
N GLY A 44 -10.85 2.72 17.13
CA GLY A 44 -10.20 3.98 16.80
C GLY A 44 -9.86 4.11 15.32
N GLY A 45 -10.77 3.69 14.42
CA GLY A 45 -10.79 4.14 13.04
C GLY A 45 -12.06 4.96 12.83
N PRO A 46 -12.13 5.85 11.82
CA PRO A 46 -13.34 6.62 11.59
C PRO A 46 -14.53 5.66 11.40
N GLU A 47 -15.60 5.93 12.11
CA GLU A 47 -16.85 5.20 11.99
C GLU A 47 -17.46 5.42 10.60
N GLY A 48 -16.98 4.64 9.65
CA GLY A 48 -17.70 4.34 8.43
C GLY A 48 -18.13 2.88 8.53
N GLY A 49 -19.35 2.63 8.99
CA GLY A 49 -19.90 1.29 9.05
C GLY A 49 -19.78 0.64 7.69
N ALA A 50 -19.13 -0.53 7.63
CA ALA A 50 -19.16 -1.35 6.44
C ALA A 50 -20.63 -1.66 6.12
N PRO A 51 -21.12 -1.37 4.89
CA PRO A 51 -22.44 -1.83 4.50
C PRO A 51 -22.43 -3.37 4.54
N ALA A 52 -23.50 -3.92 5.13
CA ALA A 52 -23.74 -5.35 5.10
C ALA A 52 -23.65 -5.82 3.65
N GLY A 53 -22.71 -6.73 3.38
CA GLY A 53 -22.47 -7.23 2.04
C GLY A 53 -23.76 -7.71 1.39
N GLY A 54 -24.05 -7.18 0.21
CA GLY A 54 -24.97 -7.80 -0.71
C GLY A 54 -24.51 -9.24 -1.01
N PRO A 55 -25.39 -10.11 -1.54
CA PRO A 55 -25.03 -11.48 -1.80
C PRO A 55 -23.82 -11.47 -2.74
N MET A 56 -22.67 -11.92 -2.21
CA MET A 56 -21.51 -12.18 -3.05
C MET A 56 -21.95 -13.18 -4.12
N SER A 57 -21.90 -12.76 -5.37
CA SER A 57 -21.88 -13.69 -6.48
C SER A 57 -20.86 -14.75 -6.12
N ALA A 58 -21.27 -16.00 -6.10
CA ALA A 58 -20.34 -17.08 -5.83
C ALA A 58 -19.28 -17.02 -6.93
N ALA A 59 -18.11 -16.49 -6.59
CA ALA A 59 -16.96 -16.64 -7.44
C ALA A 59 -16.85 -18.13 -7.79
N PRO A 60 -16.55 -18.49 -9.05
CA PRO A 60 -16.36 -19.89 -9.40
C PRO A 60 -15.39 -20.48 -8.39
N THR A 61 -15.87 -21.46 -7.63
CA THR A 61 -15.06 -22.11 -6.59
C THR A 61 -13.88 -22.72 -7.31
N THR A 62 -12.69 -22.18 -7.06
CA THR A 62 -11.44 -22.81 -7.46
C THR A 62 -11.53 -24.26 -7.00
N PRO A 63 -11.30 -25.25 -7.86
CA PRO A 63 -11.37 -26.64 -7.43
C PRO A 63 -10.48 -26.83 -6.21
N PRO A 64 -10.89 -27.61 -5.22
CA PRO A 64 -10.10 -27.81 -4.02
C PRO A 64 -8.72 -28.33 -4.45
N TYR A 65 -7.71 -27.69 -3.93
CA TYR A 65 -6.32 -27.99 -4.19
C TYR A 65 -6.02 -29.48 -3.93
N SER A 66 -5.32 -30.16 -4.85
CA SER A 66 -5.09 -31.62 -4.76
C SER A 66 -3.93 -32.05 -3.86
N GLY A 67 -3.12 -31.11 -3.40
CA GLY A 67 -1.99 -31.38 -2.51
C GLY A 67 -0.73 -31.96 -3.16
N GLU A 68 -0.79 -32.38 -4.42
CA GLU A 68 0.37 -33.04 -5.07
C GLU A 68 1.48 -32.05 -5.51
N ASP A 69 1.17 -30.78 -5.57
CA ASP A 69 2.04 -29.74 -6.11
C ASP A 69 2.46 -28.68 -5.07
N ASP A 70 2.13 -28.89 -3.79
CA ASP A 70 2.43 -27.94 -2.73
C ASP A 70 3.77 -28.17 -2.07
N VAL A 71 4.41 -27.08 -1.70
CA VAL A 71 5.50 -27.11 -0.73
C VAL A 71 4.88 -27.04 0.67
N ALA A 72 4.96 -28.12 1.41
CA ALA A 72 4.52 -28.14 2.80
C ALA A 72 5.47 -27.29 3.65
N ARG A 73 4.90 -26.38 4.44
CA ARG A 73 5.60 -25.63 5.47
C ARG A 73 4.91 -25.83 6.80
N VAL A 74 5.67 -25.78 7.89
CA VAL A 74 5.11 -25.81 9.24
C VAL A 74 4.97 -24.37 9.71
N ASP A 75 3.76 -23.95 10.07
CA ASP A 75 3.49 -22.62 10.59
C ASP A 75 3.95 -22.46 12.05
N ALA A 76 3.75 -21.29 12.63
CA ALA A 76 4.14 -20.98 14.00
C ALA A 76 3.39 -21.81 15.06
N ASN A 77 2.25 -22.39 14.71
CA ASN A 77 1.45 -23.26 15.58
C ASN A 77 1.84 -24.74 15.46
N GLY A 78 2.75 -25.06 14.55
CA GLY A 78 3.13 -26.43 14.24
C GLY A 78 2.23 -27.14 13.23
N ASP A 79 1.30 -26.39 12.62
CA ASP A 79 0.42 -26.92 11.59
C ASP A 79 1.10 -26.92 10.22
N THR A 80 0.88 -27.98 9.44
CA THR A 80 1.38 -28.04 8.07
C THR A 80 0.52 -27.16 7.17
N VAL A 81 1.13 -26.12 6.62
CA VAL A 81 0.49 -25.19 5.67
C VAL A 81 1.03 -25.48 4.28
N TYR A 82 0.14 -25.68 3.33
CA TYR A 82 0.47 -25.94 1.94
C TYR A 82 0.30 -24.66 1.13
N TYR A 83 1.36 -24.27 0.43
CA TYR A 83 1.36 -23.10 -0.48
C TYR A 83 1.49 -23.62 -1.89
N SER A 84 0.53 -23.30 -2.74
CA SER A 84 0.60 -23.68 -4.13
C SER A 84 1.77 -23.02 -4.84
N MET A 85 2.62 -23.81 -5.44
CA MET A 85 3.69 -23.37 -6.33
C MET A 85 3.21 -23.24 -7.78
N ARG A 86 2.03 -23.72 -8.10
CA ARG A 86 1.40 -23.58 -9.41
C ARG A 86 0.40 -22.45 -9.44
N ARG A 87 0.01 -22.05 -10.65
CA ARG A 87 -0.99 -21.00 -10.88
C ARG A 87 -2.42 -21.57 -10.83
N ASN A 88 -2.72 -22.51 -9.93
CA ASN A 88 -4.05 -23.07 -9.76
C ASN A 88 -5.10 -22.03 -9.35
N TRP A 89 -4.67 -20.95 -8.68
CA TRP A 89 -5.53 -19.81 -8.33
C TRP A 89 -6.06 -19.04 -9.55
N VAL A 90 -5.47 -19.20 -10.72
CA VAL A 90 -5.94 -18.54 -11.97
C VAL A 90 -7.29 -19.09 -12.39
N GLY A 91 -7.50 -20.40 -12.26
CA GLY A 91 -8.69 -21.06 -12.76
C GLY A 91 -8.76 -21.06 -14.30
N GLU A 92 -9.93 -21.33 -14.82
CA GLU A 92 -10.22 -21.36 -16.26
C GLU A 92 -11.02 -20.14 -16.69
N ASP A 93 -10.81 -19.71 -17.93
CA ASP A 93 -11.55 -18.63 -18.58
C ASP A 93 -13.03 -19.05 -18.75
N PRO A 94 -14.00 -18.33 -18.19
CA PRO A 94 -15.42 -18.70 -18.33
C PRO A 94 -15.88 -18.71 -19.78
N VAL A 95 -16.72 -19.65 -20.12
CA VAL A 95 -17.37 -19.75 -21.45
C VAL A 95 -18.84 -19.40 -21.30
N ILE A 96 -19.28 -18.38 -22.02
CA ILE A 96 -20.69 -17.94 -22.04
C ILE A 96 -21.24 -18.23 -23.45
N ASP A 97 -22.35 -18.92 -23.51
CA ASP A 97 -23.01 -19.18 -24.78
C ASP A 97 -23.59 -17.90 -25.38
N GLU A 98 -23.43 -17.71 -26.69
CA GLU A 98 -23.96 -16.53 -27.40
C GLU A 98 -25.48 -16.37 -27.20
N ALA A 99 -26.19 -17.48 -27.05
CA ALA A 99 -27.63 -17.48 -26.81
C ALA A 99 -28.03 -16.91 -25.42
N ASP A 100 -27.11 -16.84 -24.46
CA ASP A 100 -27.35 -16.31 -23.13
C ASP A 100 -27.11 -14.78 -23.06
N ILE A 101 -26.58 -14.18 -24.12
CA ILE A 101 -26.32 -12.74 -24.20
C ILE A 101 -27.63 -12.01 -24.50
N ALA A 102 -28.10 -11.24 -23.51
CA ALA A 102 -29.36 -10.51 -23.62
C ALA A 102 -29.26 -9.21 -24.44
N GLU A 103 -28.10 -8.59 -24.46
CA GLU A 103 -27.86 -7.28 -25.07
C GLU A 103 -26.39 -7.13 -25.53
N THR A 104 -26.20 -6.43 -26.64
CA THR A 104 -24.87 -6.00 -27.11
C THR A 104 -24.81 -4.49 -27.16
N VAL A 105 -23.75 -3.93 -26.60
CA VAL A 105 -23.48 -2.48 -26.54
C VAL A 105 -22.15 -2.17 -27.23
N GLU A 106 -22.18 -1.18 -28.12
CA GLU A 106 -20.97 -0.71 -28.82
C GLU A 106 -20.34 0.49 -28.07
N ALA A 107 -19.03 0.49 -27.93
CA ALA A 107 -18.26 1.56 -27.34
C ALA A 107 -16.91 1.76 -28.06
N ASP A 108 -16.32 2.93 -27.90
CA ASP A 108 -14.92 3.15 -28.28
C ASP A 108 -13.99 2.47 -27.27
N VAL A 109 -14.30 2.60 -25.98
CA VAL A 109 -13.55 2.02 -24.87
C VAL A 109 -14.48 1.40 -23.84
N VAL A 110 -14.10 0.24 -23.31
CA VAL A 110 -14.78 -0.41 -22.19
C VAL A 110 -13.88 -0.33 -20.95
N VAL A 111 -14.39 0.20 -19.83
CA VAL A 111 -13.67 0.31 -18.55
C VAL A 111 -14.30 -0.62 -17.52
N LEU A 112 -13.57 -1.65 -17.11
CA LEU A 112 -14.02 -2.61 -16.12
C LEU A 112 -13.51 -2.19 -14.74
N GLY A 113 -14.43 -1.70 -13.88
CA GLY A 113 -14.19 -1.10 -12.58
C GLY A 113 -14.14 0.43 -12.64
N LEU A 114 -14.95 1.10 -11.80
CA LEU A 114 -15.08 2.56 -11.74
C LEU A 114 -14.54 3.14 -10.41
N GLY A 115 -13.60 2.43 -9.79
CA GLY A 115 -12.85 2.93 -8.64
C GLY A 115 -11.90 4.10 -9.00
N TYR A 116 -10.90 4.37 -8.14
CA TYR A 116 -9.99 5.52 -8.32
C TYR A 116 -9.38 5.63 -9.72
N SER A 117 -8.90 4.55 -10.30
CA SER A 117 -8.27 4.60 -11.62
C SER A 117 -9.27 4.58 -12.76
N GLY A 118 -10.28 3.70 -12.67
CA GLY A 118 -11.24 3.54 -13.76
C GLY A 118 -12.14 4.75 -13.95
N SER A 119 -12.58 5.43 -12.87
CA SER A 119 -13.39 6.64 -12.97
C SER A 119 -12.64 7.79 -13.64
N GLN A 120 -11.33 7.94 -13.37
CA GLN A 120 -10.51 8.97 -14.01
C GLN A 120 -10.24 8.61 -15.49
N CYS A 121 -10.01 7.34 -15.80
CA CYS A 121 -9.87 6.87 -17.17
C CYS A 121 -11.17 7.10 -17.97
N PHE A 122 -12.31 6.76 -17.38
CA PHE A 122 -13.63 6.98 -17.98
C PHE A 122 -13.85 8.45 -18.32
N ARG A 123 -13.64 9.35 -17.32
CA ARG A 123 -13.82 10.79 -17.49
C ARG A 123 -12.91 11.33 -18.57
N MET A 124 -11.61 11.10 -18.48
CA MET A 124 -10.64 11.64 -19.43
C MET A 124 -10.89 11.15 -20.86
N ALA A 125 -11.14 9.85 -21.05
CA ALA A 125 -11.45 9.30 -22.37
C ALA A 125 -12.73 9.92 -22.97
N ALA A 126 -13.77 10.12 -22.16
CA ALA A 126 -15.01 10.77 -22.57
C ALA A 126 -14.80 12.26 -22.93
N GLU A 127 -14.01 13.00 -22.13
CA GLU A 127 -13.63 14.38 -22.41
C GLU A 127 -12.77 14.52 -23.69
N LYS A 128 -12.05 13.45 -24.09
CA LYS A 128 -11.35 13.35 -25.38
C LYS A 128 -12.29 12.98 -26.56
N GLY A 129 -13.58 12.85 -26.32
CA GLY A 129 -14.60 12.62 -27.35
C GLY A 129 -14.92 11.15 -27.63
N LEU A 130 -14.42 10.22 -26.83
CA LEU A 130 -14.74 8.79 -26.97
C LEU A 130 -16.10 8.47 -26.34
N THR A 131 -16.77 7.46 -26.92
CA THR A 131 -17.89 6.79 -26.26
C THR A 131 -17.34 5.73 -25.32
N VAL A 132 -17.55 5.89 -24.01
CA VAL A 132 -17.02 4.99 -22.98
C VAL A 132 -18.16 4.25 -22.31
N VAL A 133 -18.03 2.92 -22.18
CA VAL A 133 -18.91 2.12 -21.33
C VAL A 133 -18.09 1.62 -20.14
N GLY A 134 -18.48 2.07 -18.94
CA GLY A 134 -17.86 1.64 -17.69
C GLY A 134 -18.79 0.75 -16.88
N ILE A 135 -18.23 -0.18 -16.13
CA ILE A 135 -18.99 -1.02 -15.19
C ILE A 135 -18.39 -0.96 -13.79
N ASP A 136 -19.23 -1.16 -12.78
CA ASP A 136 -18.77 -1.49 -11.42
C ASP A 136 -19.75 -2.42 -10.72
N THR A 137 -19.22 -3.33 -9.92
CA THR A 137 -20.04 -4.31 -9.18
C THR A 137 -20.86 -3.67 -8.06
N GLN A 138 -20.43 -2.51 -7.54
CA GLN A 138 -21.18 -1.75 -6.56
C GLN A 138 -22.34 -0.98 -7.21
N ALA A 139 -23.40 -0.75 -6.44
CA ALA A 139 -24.43 0.21 -6.83
C ALA A 139 -23.87 1.64 -6.77
N LYS A 140 -24.41 2.55 -7.58
CA LYS A 140 -24.00 3.96 -7.54
C LYS A 140 -24.32 4.61 -6.20
N ASP A 141 -25.52 4.34 -5.68
CA ASP A 141 -25.93 4.81 -4.37
C ASP A 141 -25.15 4.04 -3.29
N GLY A 142 -24.44 4.77 -2.45
CA GLY A 142 -23.59 4.17 -1.44
C GLY A 142 -22.25 3.64 -1.96
N PHE A 143 -21.83 4.07 -3.14
CA PHE A 143 -20.51 3.71 -3.69
C PHE A 143 -19.38 4.09 -2.73
N THR A 144 -18.53 3.14 -2.39
CA THR A 144 -17.47 3.32 -1.39
C THR A 144 -16.10 2.99 -1.95
N MET A 145 -15.10 3.73 -1.45
CA MET A 145 -13.69 3.49 -1.70
C MET A 145 -12.90 3.51 -0.39
N TYR A 146 -11.83 2.73 -0.33
CA TYR A 146 -10.93 2.72 0.82
C TYR A 146 -9.85 3.79 0.70
N GLY A 147 -9.52 4.39 1.85
CA GLY A 147 -8.58 5.50 1.92
C GLY A 147 -9.16 6.79 1.36
N GLY A 148 -8.33 7.77 1.20
CA GLY A 148 -8.74 9.09 0.71
C GLY A 148 -7.56 10.00 0.47
N GLU A 149 -6.37 9.59 0.89
CA GLU A 149 -5.15 10.37 0.74
C GLU A 149 -4.62 10.24 -0.69
N LEU A 150 -4.64 11.32 -1.44
CA LEU A 150 -4.09 11.42 -2.78
C LEU A 150 -2.75 12.15 -2.73
N GLY A 151 -1.67 11.38 -2.82
CA GLY A 151 -0.30 11.91 -2.83
C GLY A 151 0.08 12.45 -4.22
N HIS A 152 0.60 13.68 -4.24
CA HIS A 152 1.08 14.34 -5.44
C HIS A 152 2.07 15.44 -5.09
N PHE A 153 2.63 16.11 -6.11
CA PHE A 153 3.45 17.31 -5.97
C PHE A 153 3.35 18.17 -7.23
N ASN A 154 3.75 19.43 -7.12
CA ASN A 154 3.76 20.41 -8.19
C ASN A 154 2.37 20.69 -8.80
N SER A 155 1.34 20.82 -7.94
CA SER A 155 -0.01 21.21 -8.33
C SER A 155 -0.33 22.65 -7.92
N GLU A 156 -1.33 23.26 -8.56
CA GLU A 156 -1.91 24.53 -8.10
C GLU A 156 -2.56 24.40 -6.72
N TRP A 157 -3.13 23.22 -6.41
CA TRP A 157 -3.66 22.95 -5.09
C TRP A 157 -2.57 23.07 -4.01
N GLN A 158 -1.38 22.49 -4.24
CA GLN A 158 -0.22 22.64 -3.37
C GLN A 158 0.11 24.11 -3.08
N GLU A 159 0.12 24.95 -4.11
CA GLU A 159 0.41 26.37 -3.96
C GLU A 159 -0.70 27.11 -3.24
N LYS A 160 -1.96 26.88 -3.62
CA LYS A 160 -3.11 27.61 -3.08
C LYS A 160 -3.49 27.20 -1.66
N VAL A 161 -3.35 25.92 -1.31
CA VAL A 161 -3.77 25.37 -0.02
C VAL A 161 -2.62 25.27 0.97
N LEU A 162 -1.45 24.83 0.53
CA LEU A 162 -0.29 24.66 1.41
C LEU A 162 0.64 25.87 1.43
N GLY A 163 0.49 26.82 0.51
CA GLY A 163 1.40 27.94 0.35
C GLY A 163 2.80 27.54 -0.13
N VAL A 164 2.95 26.35 -0.69
CA VAL A 164 4.20 25.81 -1.22
C VAL A 164 4.23 25.98 -2.73
N PRO A 165 5.24 26.66 -3.31
CA PRO A 165 5.30 26.90 -4.75
C PRO A 165 5.14 25.61 -5.55
N LYS A 166 4.33 25.63 -6.60
CA LYS A 166 4.00 24.46 -7.40
C LYS A 166 5.20 23.82 -8.12
N ASP A 167 6.26 24.56 -8.35
CA ASP A 167 7.45 24.09 -9.07
C ASP A 167 8.64 23.84 -8.13
N ILE A 168 8.39 23.62 -6.82
CA ILE A 168 9.47 23.49 -5.83
C ILE A 168 10.19 22.13 -5.93
N PHE A 169 9.50 21.09 -6.39
CA PHE A 169 10.08 19.74 -6.49
C PHE A 169 10.57 19.47 -7.90
N ASP A 170 11.82 19.03 -8.01
CA ASP A 170 12.35 18.53 -9.28
C ASP A 170 11.78 17.12 -9.55
N PRO A 171 11.04 16.92 -10.65
CA PRO A 171 10.55 15.59 -11.03
C PRO A 171 11.65 14.53 -11.15
N TRP A 172 12.87 14.93 -11.51
CA TRP A 172 14.00 14.01 -11.63
C TRP A 172 14.50 13.49 -10.28
N ASP A 173 14.43 14.31 -9.23
CA ASP A 173 14.74 13.86 -7.87
C ASP A 173 13.74 12.80 -7.38
N PHE A 174 12.46 12.95 -7.73
CA PHE A 174 11.46 11.92 -7.44
C PHE A 174 11.76 10.62 -8.18
N ILE A 175 12.05 10.69 -9.50
CA ILE A 175 12.36 9.52 -10.33
C ILE A 175 13.56 8.76 -9.76
N ASP A 176 14.64 9.46 -9.45
CA ASP A 176 15.86 8.86 -8.92
C ASP A 176 15.64 8.25 -7.54
N SER A 177 14.95 8.97 -6.65
CA SER A 177 14.59 8.46 -5.32
C SER A 177 13.70 7.21 -5.42
N TYR A 178 12.71 7.22 -6.32
CA TYR A 178 11.81 6.09 -6.52
C TYR A 178 12.55 4.87 -7.09
N GLN A 179 13.41 5.07 -8.09
CA GLN A 179 14.23 4.01 -8.67
C GLN A 179 15.20 3.42 -7.64
N LEU A 180 15.79 4.26 -6.79
CA LEU A 180 16.66 3.80 -5.72
C LEU A 180 15.89 2.92 -4.71
N GLN A 181 14.74 3.37 -4.24
CA GLN A 181 13.91 2.65 -3.26
C GLN A 181 13.30 1.37 -3.84
N SER A 182 13.00 1.35 -5.13
CA SER A 182 12.49 0.18 -5.84
C SER A 182 13.59 -0.74 -6.38
N ALA A 183 14.86 -0.46 -6.07
CA ALA A 183 16.04 -1.17 -6.60
C ALA A 183 16.06 -1.24 -8.15
N GLY A 184 15.58 -0.19 -8.81
CA GLY A 184 15.52 -0.11 -10.27
C GLY A 184 14.51 -1.06 -10.93
N ARG A 185 13.55 -1.60 -10.18
CA ARG A 185 12.57 -2.58 -10.68
C ARG A 185 11.22 -1.98 -11.06
N ALA A 186 10.95 -0.73 -10.65
CA ALA A 186 9.74 -0.05 -11.09
C ALA A 186 9.78 0.20 -12.60
N GLN A 187 8.61 0.17 -13.24
CA GLN A 187 8.50 0.46 -14.67
C GLN A 187 8.85 1.95 -14.91
N PRO A 188 9.97 2.23 -15.59
CA PRO A 188 10.55 3.57 -15.57
C PRO A 188 9.69 4.62 -16.27
N ASP A 189 8.96 4.24 -17.33
CA ASP A 189 8.11 5.19 -18.06
C ASP A 189 6.89 5.60 -17.24
N LEU A 190 6.31 4.67 -16.46
CA LEU A 190 5.23 5.00 -15.52
C LEU A 190 5.71 5.99 -14.45
N ILE A 191 6.85 5.70 -13.83
CA ILE A 191 7.39 6.58 -12.78
C ILE A 191 7.73 7.96 -13.33
N LYS A 192 8.29 8.02 -14.54
CA LYS A 192 8.57 9.28 -15.23
C LYS A 192 7.29 10.06 -15.54
N GLN A 193 6.27 9.42 -16.09
CA GLN A 193 5.00 10.07 -16.40
C GLN A 193 4.34 10.62 -15.14
N PHE A 194 4.30 9.83 -14.06
CA PHE A 194 3.79 10.32 -12.78
C PHE A 194 4.57 11.55 -12.30
N ALA A 195 5.89 11.45 -12.23
CA ALA A 195 6.73 12.55 -11.74
C ALA A 195 6.52 13.86 -12.52
N GLN A 196 6.33 13.76 -13.82
CA GLN A 196 6.18 14.93 -14.70
C GLN A 196 4.76 15.47 -14.79
N ARG A 197 3.73 14.62 -14.57
CA ARG A 197 2.34 14.93 -14.90
C ARG A 197 1.38 14.91 -13.70
N ASN A 198 1.82 14.44 -12.51
CA ASN A 198 0.90 14.24 -11.38
C ASN A 198 0.21 15.54 -10.94
N GLY A 199 0.93 16.64 -10.85
CA GLY A 199 0.37 17.93 -10.47
C GLY A 199 -0.72 18.42 -11.44
N GLU A 200 -0.43 18.37 -12.75
CA GLU A 200 -1.39 18.70 -13.82
C GLU A 200 -2.65 17.82 -13.74
N MET A 201 -2.49 16.52 -13.56
CA MET A 201 -3.63 15.62 -13.47
C MET A 201 -4.47 15.86 -12.22
N VAL A 202 -3.83 16.18 -11.09
CA VAL A 202 -4.54 16.53 -9.86
C VAL A 202 -5.30 17.85 -10.04
N ASP A 203 -4.72 18.87 -10.66
CA ASP A 203 -5.40 20.11 -10.95
C ASP A 203 -6.63 19.89 -11.84
N TRP A 204 -6.53 19.05 -12.89
CA TRP A 204 -7.67 18.63 -13.69
C TRP A 204 -8.73 17.88 -12.86
N MET A 205 -8.33 16.97 -11.96
CA MET A 205 -9.28 16.29 -11.06
C MET A 205 -10.03 17.29 -10.18
N MET A 206 -9.32 18.29 -9.66
CA MET A 206 -9.88 19.32 -8.76
C MET A 206 -10.81 20.33 -9.47
N GLU A 207 -10.93 20.32 -10.79
CA GLU A 207 -11.99 21.04 -11.49
C GLU A 207 -13.40 20.61 -11.06
N LEU A 208 -13.56 19.41 -10.50
CA LEU A 208 -14.82 18.96 -9.88
C LEU A 208 -15.09 19.65 -8.54
N GLN A 209 -14.10 20.32 -7.95
CA GLN A 209 -14.17 20.95 -6.66
C GLN A 209 -14.31 22.48 -6.85
N PRO A 210 -15.48 23.08 -6.54
CA PRO A 210 -15.70 24.52 -6.77
C PRO A 210 -14.78 25.42 -5.95
N ASP A 211 -14.37 24.98 -4.77
CA ASP A 211 -13.44 25.69 -3.91
C ASP A 211 -12.29 24.75 -3.50
N ILE A 212 -11.19 24.83 -4.24
CA ILE A 212 -10.00 24.02 -4.02
C ILE A 212 -9.38 24.25 -2.63
N THR A 213 -9.60 25.38 -2.00
CA THR A 213 -9.08 25.71 -0.67
C THR A 213 -9.84 25.02 0.45
N ALA A 214 -11.05 24.51 0.17
CA ALA A 214 -11.85 23.75 1.12
C ALA A 214 -11.43 22.28 1.20
N VAL A 215 -10.54 21.80 0.33
CA VAL A 215 -10.05 20.42 0.35
C VAL A 215 -9.04 20.26 1.48
N GLU A 216 -9.31 19.31 2.36
CA GLU A 216 -8.47 19.04 3.52
C GLU A 216 -7.12 18.43 3.12
N SER A 217 -6.06 18.77 3.83
CA SER A 217 -4.74 18.15 3.72
C SER A 217 -4.55 17.12 4.82
N VAL A 218 -3.89 16.00 4.49
CA VAL A 218 -3.52 14.97 5.47
C VAL A 218 -2.10 15.17 5.99
N CYS A 219 -1.21 15.68 5.14
CA CYS A 219 0.18 15.90 5.47
C CYS A 219 0.59 17.26 4.95
N THR A 220 0.82 18.20 5.84
CA THR A 220 1.08 19.59 5.48
C THR A 220 2.55 19.93 5.62
N ILE A 221 3.07 20.62 4.59
CA ILE A 221 4.22 21.50 4.79
C ILE A 221 3.69 22.73 5.53
N GLN A 222 4.31 23.08 6.65
CA GLN A 222 3.95 24.31 7.34
C GLN A 222 4.29 25.52 6.46
N PRO A 223 3.36 26.45 6.23
CA PRO A 223 3.66 27.70 5.52
C PRO A 223 4.86 28.40 6.15
N GLY A 224 5.90 28.69 5.34
CA GLY A 224 7.12 29.37 5.81
C GLY A 224 8.14 28.48 6.54
N SER A 225 7.94 27.17 6.62
CA SER A 225 8.97 26.25 7.06
C SER A 225 10.01 26.02 5.96
N ASP A 226 11.28 25.86 6.35
CA ASP A 226 12.32 25.35 5.47
C ASP A 226 12.05 23.86 5.23
N TYR A 227 11.35 23.54 4.15
CA TYR A 227 11.12 22.15 3.78
C TYR A 227 12.43 21.47 3.37
N ALA A 228 12.84 20.49 4.15
CA ALA A 228 14.02 19.69 3.86
C ALA A 228 13.62 18.34 3.23
N TYR A 229 13.72 18.28 1.92
CA TYR A 229 13.62 17.02 1.18
C TYR A 229 14.82 16.11 1.51
N LYS A 230 14.54 14.84 1.82
CA LYS A 230 15.57 13.81 2.02
C LYS A 230 15.47 12.73 0.97
N LYS A 231 16.33 12.83 -0.03
CA LYS A 231 16.44 11.83 -1.08
C LYS A 231 16.73 10.44 -0.51
N GLY A 232 15.96 9.44 -0.98
CA GLY A 232 16.14 8.05 -0.60
C GLY A 232 15.42 7.60 0.67
N TYR A 233 14.78 8.52 1.39
CA TYR A 233 13.95 8.18 2.55
C TYR A 233 12.46 8.21 2.22
N PHE A 234 11.66 7.50 3.01
CA PHE A 234 10.21 7.50 2.90
C PHE A 234 9.63 8.83 3.42
N TRP A 235 8.44 9.20 2.91
CA TRP A 235 7.67 10.37 3.36
C TRP A 235 8.37 11.71 3.19
N THR A 236 9.06 11.88 2.08
CA THR A 236 9.82 13.09 1.80
C THR A 236 9.07 14.14 1.00
N TYR A 237 7.97 13.75 0.33
CA TYR A 237 7.11 14.66 -0.41
C TYR A 237 5.78 14.83 0.32
N PRO A 238 5.53 15.95 0.96
CA PRO A 238 4.40 16.09 1.89
C PRO A 238 3.11 16.60 1.24
N ALA A 239 3.05 16.78 -0.06
CA ALA A 239 1.83 17.24 -0.71
C ALA A 239 0.82 16.09 -0.84
N THR A 240 -0.19 16.11 0.00
CA THR A 240 -1.26 15.11 0.03
C THR A 240 -2.59 15.80 0.29
N LEU A 241 -3.54 15.65 -0.61
CA LEU A 241 -4.91 16.08 -0.41
C LEU A 241 -5.79 14.91 0.04
N LYS A 242 -6.90 15.20 0.69
CA LYS A 242 -7.84 14.20 1.18
C LYS A 242 -9.10 14.23 0.31
N LEU A 243 -9.29 13.18 -0.49
CA LEU A 243 -10.55 12.93 -1.16
C LEU A 243 -11.65 12.63 -0.12
N GLY A 244 -12.88 13.03 -0.38
CA GLY A 244 -13.97 12.87 0.56
C GLY A 244 -14.03 13.97 1.62
N SER A 245 -13.41 15.13 1.35
CA SER A 245 -13.55 16.35 2.12
C SER A 245 -14.13 17.48 1.24
N GLY A 246 -14.57 18.56 1.84
CA GLY A 246 -15.15 19.68 1.11
C GLY A 246 -16.48 19.32 0.44
N VAL A 247 -16.54 19.39 -0.90
CA VAL A 247 -17.75 19.06 -1.68
C VAL A 247 -18.02 17.54 -1.74
N PHE A 248 -16.98 16.74 -1.66
CA PHE A 248 -17.14 15.30 -1.67
C PHE A 248 -17.34 14.79 -0.24
N GLU A 249 -18.49 14.20 0.05
CA GLU A 249 -18.76 13.59 1.36
C GLU A 249 -17.88 12.36 1.60
N THR A 250 -17.53 11.63 0.52
CA THR A 250 -16.71 10.42 0.57
C THR A 250 -15.79 10.32 -0.65
N SER A 251 -14.76 9.49 -0.54
CA SER A 251 -13.90 9.17 -1.70
C SER A 251 -14.66 8.46 -2.82
N GLY A 252 -15.72 7.72 -2.49
CA GLY A 252 -16.63 7.13 -3.48
C GLY A 252 -17.40 8.20 -4.25
N ALA A 253 -17.86 9.27 -3.58
CA ALA A 253 -18.53 10.40 -4.23
C ALA A 253 -17.61 11.11 -5.25
N PHE A 254 -16.30 11.21 -4.97
CA PHE A 254 -15.33 11.71 -5.94
C PHE A 254 -15.27 10.85 -7.21
N CYS A 255 -15.28 9.51 -7.07
CA CYS A 255 -15.26 8.60 -8.23
C CYS A 255 -16.54 8.74 -9.07
N THR A 256 -17.71 8.74 -8.42
CA THR A 256 -19.00 8.85 -9.14
C THR A 256 -19.18 10.22 -9.78
N ALA A 257 -18.72 11.31 -9.15
CA ALA A 257 -18.71 12.64 -9.75
C ALA A 257 -17.81 12.72 -11.01
N SER A 258 -16.65 12.04 -10.99
CA SER A 258 -15.79 11.92 -12.17
C SER A 258 -16.50 11.21 -13.32
N VAL A 259 -17.20 10.11 -13.03
CA VAL A 259 -17.99 9.36 -14.04
C VAL A 259 -19.12 10.25 -14.60
N ASP A 260 -19.87 10.94 -13.73
CA ASP A 260 -20.96 11.83 -14.17
C ASP A 260 -20.43 12.94 -15.08
N LYS A 261 -19.27 13.51 -14.74
CA LYS A 261 -18.60 14.52 -15.57
C LYS A 261 -18.21 13.97 -16.94
N GLY A 262 -17.73 12.76 -17.00
CA GLY A 262 -17.45 12.07 -18.27
C GLY A 262 -18.71 11.87 -19.11
N ILE A 263 -19.84 11.46 -18.51
CA ILE A 263 -21.13 11.34 -19.20
C ILE A 263 -21.63 12.71 -19.72
N GLU A 264 -21.45 13.78 -18.93
CA GLU A 264 -21.76 15.13 -19.40
C GLU A 264 -20.93 15.51 -20.65
N ALA A 265 -19.65 15.17 -20.69
CA ALA A 265 -18.75 15.46 -21.79
C ALA A 265 -19.07 14.62 -23.05
N SER A 266 -19.43 13.35 -22.86
CA SER A 266 -19.81 12.41 -23.93
C SER A 266 -21.14 11.72 -23.60
N PRO A 267 -22.30 12.30 -23.98
CA PRO A 267 -23.63 11.78 -23.62
C PRO A 267 -23.95 10.39 -24.16
N SER A 268 -23.17 9.86 -25.10
CA SER A 268 -23.25 8.47 -25.57
C SER A 268 -22.59 7.49 -24.62
N SER A 269 -21.77 7.96 -23.68
CA SER A 269 -21.11 7.13 -22.67
C SER A 269 -22.09 6.66 -21.60
N GLN A 270 -21.82 5.48 -21.02
CA GLN A 270 -22.68 4.84 -20.04
C GLN A 270 -21.87 4.28 -18.87
N ALA A 271 -22.43 4.34 -17.66
CA ALA A 271 -21.90 3.68 -16.48
C ALA A 271 -22.94 2.67 -15.95
N LEU A 272 -22.60 1.40 -16.00
CA LEU A 272 -23.44 0.28 -15.57
C LEU A 272 -22.99 -0.16 -14.17
N PHE A 273 -23.56 0.45 -13.15
CA PHE A 273 -23.35 0.07 -11.77
C PHE A 273 -24.15 -1.21 -11.43
N GLY A 274 -23.77 -1.96 -10.40
CA GLY A 274 -24.36 -3.25 -10.09
C GLY A 274 -24.06 -4.33 -11.15
N THR A 275 -22.94 -4.19 -11.87
CA THR A 275 -22.57 -5.04 -12.99
C THR A 275 -21.16 -5.60 -12.80
N SER A 276 -21.00 -6.90 -12.93
CA SER A 276 -19.75 -7.62 -12.76
C SER A 276 -19.11 -8.00 -14.09
N ALA A 277 -17.78 -7.89 -14.18
CA ALA A 277 -17.02 -8.41 -15.31
C ALA A 277 -17.00 -9.94 -15.29
N VAL A 278 -17.11 -10.57 -16.46
CA VAL A 278 -17.14 -12.04 -16.58
C VAL A 278 -15.95 -12.54 -17.42
N VAL A 279 -15.84 -12.14 -18.68
CA VAL A 279 -14.82 -12.63 -19.59
C VAL A 279 -14.48 -11.59 -20.66
N LEU A 280 -13.21 -11.58 -21.11
CA LEU A 280 -12.78 -10.75 -22.23
C LEU A 280 -13.12 -11.41 -23.57
N LEU A 281 -13.54 -10.61 -24.53
CA LEU A 281 -13.75 -11.05 -25.92
C LEU A 281 -12.47 -10.83 -26.72
N LYS A 282 -12.08 -11.85 -27.45
CA LYS A 282 -10.88 -11.85 -28.31
C LYS A 282 -11.23 -12.21 -29.73
N GLN A 283 -10.69 -11.46 -30.68
CA GLN A 283 -10.79 -11.75 -32.09
C GLN A 283 -9.43 -11.54 -32.76
N ASP A 284 -8.92 -12.53 -33.45
CA ASP A 284 -7.63 -12.48 -34.17
C ASP A 284 -6.44 -12.07 -33.30
N GLY A 285 -6.46 -12.48 -32.00
CA GLY A 285 -5.42 -12.17 -31.03
C GLY A 285 -5.59 -10.81 -30.31
N LYS A 286 -6.53 -9.99 -30.73
CA LYS A 286 -6.86 -8.69 -30.15
C LYS A 286 -7.99 -8.83 -29.12
N VAL A 287 -7.92 -8.10 -28.03
CA VAL A 287 -9.05 -7.91 -27.11
C VAL A 287 -9.97 -6.84 -27.69
N CYS A 288 -11.22 -7.20 -27.93
CA CYS A 288 -12.20 -6.36 -28.63
C CYS A 288 -13.48 -6.11 -27.82
N GLY A 289 -13.53 -6.53 -26.56
CA GLY A 289 -14.69 -6.34 -25.71
C GLY A 289 -14.66 -7.20 -24.45
N ALA A 290 -15.80 -7.22 -23.76
CA ALA A 290 -16.01 -8.06 -22.58
C ALA A 290 -17.48 -8.51 -22.49
N ILE A 291 -17.72 -9.66 -21.86
CA ILE A 291 -19.04 -10.03 -21.36
C ILE A 291 -19.10 -9.64 -19.89
N VAL A 292 -20.21 -9.04 -19.51
CA VAL A 292 -20.50 -8.59 -18.15
C VAL A 292 -21.85 -9.15 -17.70
N GLN A 293 -22.09 -9.19 -16.40
CA GLN A 293 -23.33 -9.72 -15.83
C GLN A 293 -23.98 -8.67 -14.92
N ASP A 294 -25.22 -8.40 -15.14
CA ASP A 294 -26.06 -7.61 -14.26
C ASP A 294 -26.31 -8.40 -12.97
N ASN A 295 -25.94 -7.83 -11.82
CA ASN A 295 -25.94 -8.55 -10.53
C ASN A 295 -27.37 -8.78 -9.98
N GLU A 296 -28.36 -7.98 -10.39
CA GLU A 296 -29.73 -8.08 -9.94
C GLU A 296 -30.49 -9.13 -10.73
N THR A 297 -30.34 -9.10 -12.05
CA THR A 297 -31.11 -9.95 -12.98
C THR A 297 -30.38 -11.22 -13.38
N GLY A 298 -29.05 -11.25 -13.26
CA GLY A 298 -28.20 -12.32 -13.75
C GLY A 298 -28.00 -12.32 -15.26
N ALA A 299 -28.55 -11.34 -15.98
CA ALA A 299 -28.47 -11.28 -17.45
C ALA A 299 -27.06 -10.89 -17.91
N TYR A 300 -26.58 -11.58 -18.96
CA TYR A 300 -25.33 -11.25 -19.61
C TYR A 300 -25.49 -10.17 -20.66
N LYS A 301 -24.52 -9.25 -20.72
CA LYS A 301 -24.39 -8.24 -21.76
C LYS A 301 -23.02 -8.36 -22.42
N GLN A 302 -22.97 -8.19 -23.73
CA GLN A 302 -21.73 -8.06 -24.47
C GLN A 302 -21.40 -6.58 -24.67
N LEU A 303 -20.22 -6.17 -24.31
CA LEU A 303 -19.69 -4.82 -24.52
C LEU A 303 -18.57 -4.92 -25.55
N ASN A 304 -18.78 -4.38 -26.73
CA ASN A 304 -17.77 -4.31 -27.78
C ASN A 304 -16.94 -3.04 -27.62
N ALA A 305 -15.61 -3.15 -27.80
CA ALA A 305 -14.68 -2.05 -27.65
C ALA A 305 -13.85 -1.87 -28.92
N LYS A 306 -13.91 -0.70 -29.52
CA LYS A 306 -13.17 -0.38 -30.75
C LYS A 306 -11.67 -0.26 -30.51
N TYR A 307 -11.28 0.48 -29.47
CA TYR A 307 -9.88 0.75 -29.16
C TYR A 307 -9.32 -0.15 -28.06
N GLY A 308 -10.17 -0.65 -27.17
CA GLY A 308 -9.75 -1.63 -26.18
C GLY A 308 -10.55 -1.66 -24.89
N VAL A 309 -10.14 -2.58 -24.01
CA VAL A 309 -10.72 -2.82 -22.70
C VAL A 309 -9.69 -2.48 -21.63
N VAL A 310 -10.12 -1.74 -20.63
CA VAL A 310 -9.31 -1.33 -19.48
C VAL A 310 -9.68 -2.16 -18.25
N LEU A 311 -8.74 -2.90 -17.70
CA LEU A 311 -8.87 -3.62 -16.43
C LEU A 311 -8.53 -2.67 -15.26
N ALA A 312 -9.55 -2.26 -14.51
CA ALA A 312 -9.43 -1.39 -13.34
C ALA A 312 -10.15 -1.99 -12.10
N LEU A 313 -10.24 -3.34 -12.05
CA LEU A 313 -11.01 -4.12 -11.07
C LEU A 313 -10.32 -4.26 -9.70
N GLY A 314 -9.21 -3.58 -9.48
CA GLY A 314 -8.51 -3.58 -8.20
C GLY A 314 -7.53 -4.73 -8.04
N ASP A 315 -7.17 -5.00 -6.78
CA ASP A 315 -6.15 -5.98 -6.36
C ASP A 315 -6.76 -7.32 -5.94
N PHE A 316 -5.94 -8.19 -5.33
CA PHE A 316 -6.36 -9.53 -4.90
C PHE A 316 -6.32 -9.73 -3.38
N SER A 317 -6.41 -8.66 -2.60
CA SER A 317 -6.32 -8.73 -1.13
C SER A 317 -7.44 -9.55 -0.48
N ALA A 318 -8.59 -9.69 -1.14
CA ALA A 318 -9.70 -10.52 -0.68
C ALA A 318 -9.64 -11.98 -1.19
N ASN A 319 -8.62 -12.35 -1.96
CA ASN A 319 -8.44 -13.70 -2.49
C ASN A 319 -7.31 -14.42 -1.75
N SER A 320 -7.66 -15.33 -0.83
CA SER A 320 -6.71 -16.06 -0.02
C SER A 320 -5.74 -16.91 -0.85
N ASP A 321 -6.21 -17.54 -1.93
CA ASP A 321 -5.39 -18.40 -2.77
C ASP A 321 -4.33 -17.61 -3.53
N MET A 322 -4.73 -16.47 -4.12
CA MET A 322 -3.77 -15.56 -4.75
C MET A 322 -2.80 -14.97 -3.74
N TYR A 323 -3.29 -14.52 -2.59
CA TYR A 323 -2.45 -13.95 -1.56
C TYR A 323 -1.41 -14.95 -1.08
N ASN A 324 -1.85 -16.17 -0.75
CA ASN A 324 -0.98 -17.24 -0.29
C ASN A 324 0.05 -17.66 -1.35
N ALA A 325 -0.34 -17.71 -2.60
CA ALA A 325 0.57 -18.07 -3.68
C ALA A 325 1.56 -16.96 -4.08
N LEU A 326 1.18 -15.70 -3.90
CA LEU A 326 1.92 -14.57 -4.48
C LEU A 326 2.66 -13.72 -3.44
N CYS A 327 2.07 -13.48 -2.25
CA CYS A 327 2.68 -12.66 -1.20
C CYS A 327 3.47 -13.52 -0.20
N THR A 328 4.39 -14.33 -0.70
CA THR A 328 5.09 -15.36 0.09
C THR A 328 5.98 -14.79 1.20
N GLU A 329 6.56 -13.61 1.01
CA GLU A 329 7.41 -12.98 2.03
C GLU A 329 6.61 -12.62 3.29
N VAL A 330 5.37 -12.21 3.11
CA VAL A 330 4.47 -11.87 4.21
C VAL A 330 4.06 -13.11 4.99
N GLN A 331 3.83 -14.20 4.29
CA GLN A 331 3.38 -15.48 4.88
C GLN A 331 4.39 -16.10 5.83
N GLU A 332 5.67 -15.86 5.60
CA GLU A 332 6.73 -16.30 6.51
C GLU A 332 6.68 -15.58 7.86
N CYS A 333 6.00 -14.45 7.91
CA CYS A 333 5.91 -13.60 9.09
C CYS A 333 4.57 -13.68 9.80
N ASN A 334 3.49 -13.77 9.04
CA ASN A 334 2.13 -13.83 9.57
C ASN A 334 1.25 -14.66 8.64
N PRO A 335 0.49 -15.63 9.16
CA PRO A 335 -0.49 -16.34 8.35
C PRO A 335 -1.55 -15.36 7.83
N TYR A 336 -2.06 -15.64 6.65
CA TYR A 336 -3.10 -14.84 6.04
C TYR A 336 -4.32 -14.74 6.96
N THR A 337 -4.72 -13.53 7.25
CA THR A 337 -6.01 -13.24 7.85
C THR A 337 -6.77 -12.35 6.88
N GLN A 338 -7.94 -12.80 6.47
CA GLN A 338 -8.75 -12.08 5.49
C GLN A 338 -9.00 -10.66 5.94
N LEU A 339 -8.72 -9.77 5.04
CA LEU A 339 -9.16 -8.41 5.18
C LEU A 339 -10.58 -8.21 4.76
N VAL A 340 -11.12 -7.21 5.40
CA VAL A 340 -12.43 -6.62 5.17
C VAL A 340 -12.84 -6.77 3.71
N GLY A 341 -13.92 -7.52 3.50
CA GLY A 341 -14.45 -7.83 2.18
C GLY A 341 -14.74 -6.57 1.39
N SER A 342 -13.94 -6.35 0.36
CA SER A 342 -14.04 -5.19 -0.53
C SER A 342 -14.33 -5.59 -1.97
N GLY A 343 -14.62 -6.87 -2.21
CA GLY A 343 -14.79 -7.40 -3.57
C GLY A 343 -13.51 -7.43 -4.41
N ARG A 344 -12.34 -7.15 -3.80
CA ARG A 344 -11.04 -7.17 -4.49
C ARG A 344 -10.45 -8.57 -4.50
N ASP A 345 -10.94 -9.38 -5.41
CA ASP A 345 -10.64 -10.82 -5.52
C ASP A 345 -9.61 -11.18 -6.59
N GLY A 346 -9.01 -10.16 -7.23
CA GLY A 346 -8.03 -10.35 -8.29
C GLY A 346 -8.62 -10.77 -9.64
N TYR A 347 -9.93 -10.64 -9.80
CA TYR A 347 -10.60 -11.12 -11.02
C TYR A 347 -10.06 -10.45 -12.29
N GLY A 348 -9.81 -9.13 -12.25
CA GLY A 348 -9.22 -8.42 -13.39
C GLY A 348 -7.82 -8.92 -13.76
N ILE A 349 -7.02 -9.32 -12.76
CA ILE A 349 -5.70 -9.92 -13.02
C ILE A 349 -5.86 -11.29 -13.69
N LYS A 350 -6.82 -12.12 -13.24
CA LYS A 350 -7.14 -13.40 -13.87
C LYS A 350 -7.58 -13.21 -15.32
N MET A 351 -8.49 -12.27 -15.58
CA MET A 351 -8.94 -11.95 -16.95
C MET A 351 -7.76 -11.59 -17.86
N GLY A 352 -6.83 -10.77 -17.37
CA GLY A 352 -5.62 -10.43 -18.13
C GLY A 352 -4.73 -11.63 -18.42
N ILE A 353 -4.59 -12.56 -17.45
CA ILE A 353 -3.82 -13.80 -17.64
C ILE A 353 -4.53 -14.74 -18.64
N TRP A 354 -5.83 -14.89 -18.58
CA TRP A 354 -6.61 -15.69 -19.55
C TRP A 354 -6.51 -15.10 -20.98
N ALA A 355 -6.34 -13.78 -21.08
CA ALA A 355 -6.10 -13.13 -22.36
C ALA A 355 -4.68 -13.35 -22.92
N GLY A 356 -3.76 -13.92 -22.13
CA GLY A 356 -2.36 -14.18 -22.49
C GLY A 356 -1.35 -13.28 -21.76
N GLY A 357 -1.83 -12.38 -20.93
CA GLY A 357 -0.99 -11.48 -20.13
C GLY A 357 -0.21 -12.20 -19.02
N VAL A 358 0.81 -11.54 -18.51
CA VAL A 358 1.60 -12.02 -17.37
C VAL A 358 1.57 -11.01 -16.24
N MET A 359 1.74 -11.50 -15.00
CA MET A 359 1.98 -10.64 -13.87
C MET A 359 3.43 -10.16 -13.85
N GLU A 360 3.66 -9.01 -13.23
CA GLU A 360 5.03 -8.53 -12.97
C GLU A 360 5.90 -9.56 -12.26
N ILE A 361 7.21 -9.53 -12.56
CA ILE A 361 8.19 -10.46 -12.04
C ILE A 361 8.80 -9.92 -10.74
N GLY A 362 8.88 -10.78 -9.73
CA GLY A 362 9.58 -10.48 -8.49
C GLY A 362 8.73 -10.74 -7.25
N PRO A 363 9.20 -10.28 -6.07
CA PRO A 363 8.40 -10.33 -4.85
C PRO A 363 7.10 -9.55 -5.04
N ARG A 364 6.04 -10.02 -4.43
CA ARG A 364 4.76 -9.33 -4.45
C ARG A 364 4.49 -8.77 -3.08
N ALA A 365 4.39 -7.46 -3.06
CA ALA A 365 4.18 -6.74 -1.82
C ALA A 365 2.71 -6.69 -1.43
N ALA A 366 2.46 -6.69 -0.13
CA ALA A 366 1.19 -6.29 0.44
C ALA A 366 1.40 -5.05 1.32
N MET A 367 0.41 -4.19 1.36
CA MET A 367 0.37 -3.01 2.21
C MET A 367 -0.61 -3.26 3.34
N GLY A 368 -0.20 -3.03 4.57
CA GLY A 368 -1.08 -3.13 5.73
C GLY A 368 -0.41 -3.68 6.97
N GLY A 369 -1.12 -3.61 8.10
CA GLY A 369 -0.64 -3.99 9.41
C GLY A 369 -0.30 -5.47 9.58
N ALA A 370 -0.79 -6.34 8.69
CA ALA A 370 -0.50 -7.77 8.74
C ALA A 370 0.96 -8.13 8.51
N THR A 371 1.67 -7.30 7.78
CA THR A 371 3.06 -7.57 7.41
C THR A 371 4.06 -7.10 8.42
N SER A 372 3.60 -6.31 9.36
CA SER A 372 4.49 -5.65 10.29
C SER A 372 3.77 -5.35 11.59
N ALA A 373 4.38 -5.70 12.70
CA ALA A 373 4.07 -5.12 13.99
C ALA A 373 4.69 -3.72 14.07
N LEU A 374 4.48 -2.91 13.03
CA LEU A 374 5.06 -1.57 13.02
C LEU A 374 4.30 -0.67 13.96
N PRO A 375 5.02 0.10 14.77
CA PRO A 375 4.41 1.20 15.48
C PRO A 375 3.85 2.18 14.46
N MET A 376 2.58 2.05 14.19
CA MET A 376 1.78 3.08 13.51
C MET A 376 1.34 4.15 14.52
N GLY A 377 1.97 4.09 15.67
CA GLY A 377 1.50 4.68 16.85
C GLY A 377 1.48 6.18 16.87
N PHE A 378 1.55 6.63 18.07
CA PHE A 378 1.26 7.98 18.48
C PHE A 378 2.00 9.07 17.67
N PHE A 379 3.26 8.80 17.28
CA PHE A 379 4.10 9.78 16.58
C PHE A 379 4.64 9.30 15.22
N GLY A 380 4.10 8.25 14.66
CA GLY A 380 4.59 7.68 13.42
C GLY A 380 5.81 6.76 13.59
N ALA A 381 6.24 6.17 12.51
CA ALA A 381 7.18 5.06 12.55
C ALA A 381 8.62 5.43 12.91
N ALA A 382 9.10 6.60 12.52
CA ALA A 382 10.52 6.96 12.66
C ALA A 382 10.87 7.60 14.01
N ALA A 383 9.87 7.95 14.83
CA ALA A 383 10.10 8.57 16.14
C ALA A 383 10.69 7.57 17.13
N GLY A 384 11.66 8.02 17.93
CA GLY A 384 12.31 7.20 18.96
C GLY A 384 13.14 6.05 18.40
N CYS A 385 13.20 4.94 19.14
CA CYS A 385 13.85 3.70 18.71
C CYS A 385 12.92 2.50 18.86
N TRP A 386 13.17 1.44 18.07
CA TRP A 386 12.39 0.21 18.09
C TRP A 386 13.16 -0.91 18.81
N ILE A 387 12.47 -1.53 19.75
CA ILE A 387 13.02 -2.57 20.62
C ILE A 387 12.21 -3.87 20.41
N ASN A 388 12.91 -5.00 20.32
CA ASN A 388 12.30 -6.33 20.22
C ASN A 388 12.12 -6.99 21.62
N LYS A 389 11.56 -8.20 21.65
CA LYS A 389 11.34 -8.96 22.89
C LYS A 389 12.61 -9.27 23.69
N TYR A 390 13.78 -9.16 23.10
CA TYR A 390 15.06 -9.33 23.78
C TYR A 390 15.61 -8.04 24.38
N GLY A 391 14.84 -6.96 24.34
CA GLY A 391 15.26 -5.63 24.78
C GLY A 391 16.25 -4.96 23.84
N LYS A 392 16.40 -5.42 22.60
CA LYS A 392 17.42 -4.92 21.67
C LYS A 392 16.82 -4.11 20.54
N ARG A 393 17.44 -2.96 20.26
CA ARG A 393 17.24 -2.23 19.01
C ARG A 393 17.74 -3.09 17.84
N PHE A 394 17.10 -3.04 16.67
CA PHE A 394 17.36 -3.99 15.59
C PHE A 394 17.36 -3.41 14.18
N CYS A 395 17.11 -2.10 14.01
CA CYS A 395 17.06 -1.50 12.68
C CYS A 395 17.28 0.01 12.68
N ASN A 396 17.39 0.58 11.47
CA ASN A 396 17.23 1.99 11.21
C ASN A 396 15.73 2.30 11.04
N GLU A 397 15.14 2.96 12.01
CA GLU A 397 13.70 3.25 12.03
C GLU A 397 13.27 4.23 10.95
N ALA A 398 14.20 5.00 10.37
CA ALA A 398 13.90 5.91 9.26
C ALA A 398 13.49 5.17 7.98
N PHE A 399 13.84 3.89 7.84
CA PHE A 399 13.37 3.01 6.78
C PHE A 399 12.14 2.20 7.17
N GLY A 400 11.70 2.29 8.42
CA GLY A 400 10.51 1.62 8.91
C GLY A 400 9.27 2.30 8.42
N VAL A 401 8.76 1.92 7.27
CA VAL A 401 7.45 2.37 6.83
C VAL A 401 6.40 1.37 7.26
N PRO A 402 5.31 1.84 7.86
CA PRO A 402 4.29 0.99 8.46
C PRO A 402 3.70 -0.08 7.55
N PHE A 403 3.77 0.10 6.26
CA PHE A 403 3.06 -0.76 5.31
C PHE A 403 4.01 -1.53 4.39
N VAL A 404 5.27 -1.65 4.76
CA VAL A 404 6.26 -2.27 3.91
C VAL A 404 6.38 -3.74 4.22
N ALA A 405 6.09 -4.58 3.26
CA ALA A 405 6.41 -6.00 3.32
C ALA A 405 7.92 -6.19 3.44
N GLY A 406 8.34 -7.09 4.29
CA GLY A 406 9.75 -7.39 4.49
C GLY A 406 10.54 -6.33 5.23
N CYS A 407 9.88 -5.37 5.86
CA CYS A 407 10.55 -4.44 6.74
C CYS A 407 11.24 -5.19 7.90
N GLN A 408 12.16 -4.50 8.57
CA GLN A 408 12.99 -5.14 9.61
C GLN A 408 12.17 -5.78 10.72
N SER A 409 11.00 -5.21 11.08
CA SER A 409 10.12 -5.79 12.10
C SER A 409 9.54 -7.15 11.70
N ALA A 410 9.27 -7.36 10.42
CA ALA A 410 8.76 -8.63 9.91
C ALA A 410 9.76 -9.78 10.07
N ARG A 411 11.05 -9.48 10.17
CA ARG A 411 12.12 -10.46 10.36
C ARG A 411 12.46 -10.75 11.82
N GLN A 412 11.75 -10.11 12.74
CA GLN A 412 11.87 -10.42 14.17
C GLN A 412 11.14 -11.73 14.51
N PRO A 413 11.45 -12.37 15.64
CA PRO A 413 10.70 -13.55 16.08
C PRO A 413 9.19 -13.29 16.04
N ILE A 414 8.41 -14.28 15.58
CA ILE A 414 6.98 -14.13 15.33
C ILE A 414 6.18 -13.74 16.58
N ASP A 415 6.67 -14.11 17.74
CA ASP A 415 6.14 -13.80 19.06
C ASP A 415 6.74 -12.52 19.68
N SER A 416 7.51 -11.76 18.92
CA SER A 416 8.10 -10.50 19.38
C SER A 416 7.18 -9.33 19.07
N ASP A 417 6.66 -8.71 20.10
CA ASP A 417 6.14 -7.35 19.96
C ASP A 417 7.26 -6.40 19.56
N ILE A 418 6.92 -5.32 18.88
CA ILE A 418 7.81 -4.21 18.60
C ILE A 418 7.45 -3.06 19.54
N ILE A 419 8.43 -2.64 20.30
CA ILE A 419 8.27 -1.57 21.30
C ILE A 419 8.90 -0.31 20.73
N GLN A 420 8.13 0.75 20.58
CA GLN A 420 8.64 2.07 20.23
C GLN A 420 8.82 2.90 21.51
N VAL A 421 10.00 3.51 21.69
CA VAL A 421 10.37 4.22 22.92
C VAL A 421 10.71 5.67 22.61
N TRP A 422 10.23 6.58 23.47
CA TRP A 422 10.56 8.02 23.43
C TRP A 422 10.51 8.62 24.84
N ASP A 423 10.77 9.92 24.96
CA ASP A 423 10.76 10.63 26.24
C ASP A 423 9.91 11.90 26.25
N ASN A 424 9.74 12.47 27.42
CA ASN A 424 9.00 13.70 27.61
C ASN A 424 9.73 14.94 27.08
N GLY A 425 11.06 14.92 27.07
CA GLY A 425 11.87 16.08 26.67
C GLY A 425 11.79 16.39 25.18
N HIS A 426 11.55 15.37 24.33
CA HIS A 426 11.71 15.50 22.89
C HIS A 426 10.48 15.22 22.05
N TRP A 427 9.38 14.72 22.63
CA TRP A 427 8.21 14.30 21.84
C TRP A 427 7.60 15.43 21.00
N ARG A 428 7.61 16.68 21.48
CA ARG A 428 7.10 17.82 20.71
C ARG A 428 7.90 18.08 19.45
N GLN A 429 9.22 17.88 19.50
CA GLN A 429 10.12 18.10 18.37
C GLN A 429 9.85 17.11 17.23
N PHE A 430 9.71 15.83 17.53
CA PHE A 430 9.42 14.87 16.47
C PHE A 430 7.94 14.86 16.05
N ALA A 431 7.00 15.24 16.92
CA ALA A 431 5.63 15.47 16.52
C ALA A 431 5.50 16.62 15.50
N GLN A 432 6.32 17.65 15.65
CA GLN A 432 6.39 18.78 14.73
C GLN A 432 7.19 18.50 13.44
N ASN A 433 7.98 17.44 13.41
CA ASN A 433 8.74 17.07 12.22
C ASN A 433 7.93 16.12 11.33
N GLN A 434 7.11 16.69 10.47
CA GLN A 434 6.13 15.99 9.64
C GLN A 434 6.75 15.06 8.60
N ALA A 435 8.03 15.20 8.29
CA ALA A 435 8.73 14.32 7.37
C ALA A 435 9.07 12.94 7.95
N LEU A 436 8.78 12.70 9.24
CA LEU A 436 9.19 11.48 9.93
C LEU A 436 8.17 10.35 9.94
N GLY A 437 6.97 10.56 9.51
CA GLY A 437 6.00 9.50 9.60
C GLY A 437 4.71 9.76 8.88
N HIS A 438 4.09 8.70 8.51
CA HIS A 438 2.82 8.70 7.83
C HIS A 438 1.69 9.27 8.71
N PHE A 439 1.68 8.88 9.97
CA PHE A 439 0.42 8.81 10.68
C PHE A 439 -0.03 10.13 11.32
N ASN A 440 0.87 10.84 11.93
CA ASN A 440 0.50 12.01 12.72
C ASN A 440 1.05 13.33 12.17
N CYS A 441 1.48 13.31 10.93
CA CYS A 441 2.05 14.49 10.30
C CYS A 441 1.02 15.51 9.82
N ALA A 442 -0.26 15.20 9.94
CA ALA A 442 -1.30 16.03 9.34
C ALA A 442 -1.66 17.27 10.14
N ASP A 443 -1.54 17.21 11.47
CA ASP A 443 -2.00 18.30 12.33
C ASP A 443 -1.05 18.52 13.51
N ILE A 444 -0.38 19.66 13.50
CA ILE A 444 0.47 20.15 14.58
C ILE A 444 -0.09 21.43 15.22
N SER A 445 -1.39 21.67 15.07
CA SER A 445 -2.07 22.77 15.77
C SER A 445 -1.90 22.68 17.27
N ASP A 446 -1.99 23.82 17.96
CA ASP A 446 -1.92 23.86 19.43
C ASP A 446 -2.94 22.89 20.05
N ALA A 447 -4.15 22.81 19.49
CA ALA A 447 -5.18 21.91 19.98
C ALA A 447 -4.77 20.42 19.86
N LYS A 448 -4.09 20.05 18.78
CA LYS A 448 -3.58 18.67 18.61
C LYS A 448 -2.41 18.37 19.54
N MET A 449 -1.53 19.34 19.75
CA MET A 449 -0.43 19.22 20.70
C MET A 449 -0.94 19.07 22.14
N ASP A 450 -2.00 19.80 22.50
CA ASP A 450 -2.67 19.68 23.81
C ASP A 450 -3.35 18.29 23.95
N GLU A 451 -3.95 17.77 22.89
CA GLU A 451 -4.49 16.40 22.88
C GLU A 451 -3.40 15.35 23.12
N TYR A 452 -2.25 15.48 22.46
CA TYR A 452 -1.11 14.58 22.68
C TYR A 452 -0.61 14.65 24.12
N GLU A 453 -0.45 15.84 24.66
CA GLU A 453 -0.01 16.03 26.05
C GLU A 453 -0.99 15.41 27.04
N ALA A 454 -2.30 15.57 26.81
CA ALA A 454 -3.33 14.97 27.64
C ALA A 454 -3.25 13.44 27.64
N LYS A 455 -3.07 12.82 26.48
CA LYS A 455 -2.92 11.36 26.33
C LYS A 455 -1.66 10.82 26.99
N LEU A 456 -0.54 11.54 26.86
CA LEU A 456 0.73 11.18 27.53
C LEU A 456 0.62 11.28 29.05
N LYS A 457 -0.08 12.31 29.53
CA LYS A 457 -0.35 12.48 30.97
C LYS A 457 -1.23 11.35 31.50
N GLU A 458 -2.29 10.98 30.76
CA GLU A 458 -3.16 9.86 31.11
C GLU A 458 -2.37 8.54 31.18
N ALA A 459 -1.48 8.29 30.20
CA ALA A 459 -0.59 7.13 30.22
C ALA A 459 0.36 7.13 31.42
N TYR A 460 0.90 8.27 31.80
CA TYR A 460 1.76 8.40 32.96
C TYR A 460 1.00 8.13 34.28
N GLU A 461 -0.23 8.66 34.41
CA GLU A 461 -1.09 8.43 35.58
C GLU A 461 -1.53 6.96 35.70
N ALA A 462 -1.69 6.25 34.56
CA ALA A 462 -2.06 4.83 34.51
C ALA A 462 -0.89 3.89 34.86
N GLY A 463 0.35 4.33 34.69
CA GLY A 463 1.56 3.57 35.05
C GLY A 463 1.63 2.19 34.38
N ALA A 464 1.64 1.14 35.19
CA ALA A 464 1.75 -0.25 34.73
C ALA A 464 0.54 -0.75 33.90
N GLU A 465 -0.62 -0.13 34.05
CA GLU A 465 -1.81 -0.49 33.27
C GLU A 465 -1.76 0.10 31.86
N GLY A 466 -1.02 1.18 31.69
CA GLY A 466 -0.99 1.94 30.45
C GLY A 466 -2.30 2.60 30.07
N ALA A 467 -2.26 3.59 29.22
CA ALA A 467 -3.43 4.21 28.62
C ALA A 467 -3.15 4.59 27.18
N ASN A 468 -4.16 4.56 26.31
CA ASN A 468 -4.04 4.86 24.89
C ASN A 468 -2.99 3.98 24.15
N GLY A 469 -2.72 2.76 24.62
CA GLY A 469 -1.66 1.89 24.11
C GLY A 469 -0.25 2.26 24.57
N ILE A 470 -0.10 3.27 25.42
CA ILE A 470 1.17 3.81 25.90
C ILE A 470 1.38 3.45 27.38
N PHE A 471 2.59 3.04 27.69
CA PHE A 471 3.12 2.88 29.05
C PHE A 471 4.07 4.04 29.36
N ALA A 472 4.11 4.47 30.61
CA ALA A 472 5.01 5.55 31.02
C ALA A 472 5.56 5.34 32.43
N ALA A 473 6.83 5.70 32.63
CA ALA A 473 7.51 5.61 33.91
C ALA A 473 8.60 6.68 34.06
N ASP A 474 9.04 6.96 35.30
CA ASP A 474 10.08 7.93 35.58
C ASP A 474 11.48 7.43 35.18
N ASP A 475 11.68 6.13 35.10
CA ASP A 475 12.94 5.50 34.72
C ASP A 475 12.72 4.33 33.76
N LEU A 476 13.78 3.98 33.02
CA LEU A 476 13.73 2.93 31.99
C LEU A 476 13.59 1.53 32.57
N GLU A 477 14.12 1.28 33.75
CA GLU A 477 14.02 0.00 34.44
C GLU A 477 12.57 -0.30 34.83
N THR A 478 11.86 0.68 35.37
CA THR A 478 10.44 0.59 35.70
C THR A 478 9.61 0.42 34.43
N LEU A 479 9.91 1.19 33.37
CA LEU A 479 9.23 1.07 32.08
C LEU A 479 9.41 -0.31 31.46
N ALA A 480 10.62 -0.89 31.52
CA ALA A 480 10.88 -2.26 31.06
C ALA A 480 9.97 -3.27 31.77
N GLY A 481 9.79 -3.13 33.09
CA GLY A 481 8.87 -3.97 33.87
C GLY A 481 7.41 -3.85 33.41
N TYR A 482 6.93 -2.63 33.13
CA TYR A 482 5.57 -2.40 32.61
C TYR A 482 5.35 -3.02 31.23
N LEU A 483 6.39 -3.08 30.43
CA LEU A 483 6.38 -3.73 29.11
C LEU A 483 6.47 -5.26 29.18
N GLY A 484 6.66 -5.84 30.36
CA GLY A 484 6.82 -7.28 30.57
C GLY A 484 8.21 -7.81 30.20
N LEU A 485 9.22 -6.92 30.12
CA LEU A 485 10.61 -7.34 29.92
C LEU A 485 11.23 -7.71 31.26
N GLU A 486 11.89 -8.86 31.34
CA GLU A 486 12.49 -9.36 32.57
C GLU A 486 13.95 -9.79 32.37
N GLY A 487 14.72 -9.82 33.45
CA GLY A 487 16.09 -10.32 33.46
C GLY A 487 16.99 -9.64 32.44
N GLU A 488 17.61 -10.44 31.56
CA GLU A 488 18.52 -9.92 30.52
C GLU A 488 17.81 -9.01 29.51
N ALA A 489 16.54 -9.30 29.18
CA ALA A 489 15.80 -8.46 28.25
C ALA A 489 15.52 -7.05 28.80
N ALA A 490 15.23 -6.94 30.11
CA ALA A 490 15.09 -5.64 30.77
C ALA A 490 16.42 -4.86 30.80
N ALA A 491 17.52 -5.54 31.12
CA ALA A 491 18.85 -4.91 31.10
C ALA A 491 19.25 -4.45 29.69
N ASN A 492 19.01 -5.27 28.67
CA ASN A 492 19.26 -4.93 27.27
C ASN A 492 18.40 -3.75 26.82
N PHE A 493 17.15 -3.64 27.30
CA PHE A 493 16.26 -2.52 26.98
C PHE A 493 16.86 -1.20 27.43
N VAL A 494 17.28 -1.13 28.70
CA VAL A 494 17.91 0.06 29.25
C VAL A 494 19.18 0.43 28.48
N GLU A 495 20.06 -0.56 28.25
CA GLU A 495 21.31 -0.37 27.48
C GLU A 495 21.04 0.11 26.07
N SER A 496 20.07 -0.48 25.36
CA SER A 496 19.73 -0.11 23.99
C SER A 496 19.24 1.33 23.88
N VAL A 497 18.35 1.74 24.79
CA VAL A 497 17.81 3.11 24.81
C VAL A 497 18.89 4.12 25.16
N GLN A 498 19.74 3.82 26.14
CA GLN A 498 20.86 4.69 26.52
C GLN A 498 21.91 4.81 25.40
N THR A 499 22.22 3.71 24.72
CA THR A 499 23.14 3.69 23.58
C THR A 499 22.58 4.53 22.41
N TYR A 500 21.30 4.35 22.08
CA TYR A 500 20.63 5.16 21.07
C TYR A 500 20.67 6.66 21.42
N SER A 501 20.41 7.00 22.69
CA SER A 501 20.47 8.40 23.16
C SER A 501 21.86 9.00 22.98
N GLY A 502 22.90 8.24 23.31
CA GLY A 502 24.29 8.66 23.09
C GLY A 502 24.61 8.91 21.60
N TYR A 503 24.07 8.08 20.71
CA TYR A 503 24.20 8.30 19.25
C TYR A 503 23.45 9.54 18.78
N ALA A 504 22.25 9.78 19.33
CA ALA A 504 21.48 10.97 18.99
C ALA A 504 22.20 12.25 19.42
N GLU A 505 22.78 12.28 20.63
CA GLU A 505 23.60 13.40 21.13
C GLU A 505 24.88 13.60 20.32
N ALA A 506 25.52 12.50 19.89
CA ALA A 506 26.72 12.56 19.05
C ALA A 506 26.41 12.91 17.58
N GLY A 507 25.13 12.89 17.17
CA GLY A 507 24.71 13.12 15.80
C GLY A 507 25.16 12.02 14.84
N ARG A 508 25.37 10.79 15.34
CA ARG A 508 25.80 9.65 14.54
C ARG A 508 25.35 8.32 15.13
N ASP A 509 24.50 7.62 14.42
CA ASP A 509 24.11 6.25 14.75
C ASP A 509 25.15 5.25 14.23
N GLU A 510 25.90 4.64 15.13
CA GLU A 510 26.96 3.69 14.78
C GLU A 510 26.44 2.26 14.59
N ASP A 511 25.21 1.96 15.02
CA ASP A 511 24.59 0.65 14.83
C ASP A 511 23.93 0.50 13.47
N TYR A 512 23.05 1.44 13.10
CA TYR A 512 22.16 1.28 11.94
C TYR A 512 22.14 2.49 11.01
N ALA A 513 22.96 3.49 11.25
CA ALA A 513 23.08 4.69 10.41
C ALA A 513 21.76 5.46 10.22
N LYS A 514 20.93 5.54 11.26
CA LYS A 514 19.76 6.43 11.26
C LYS A 514 20.23 7.88 11.08
N PRO A 515 19.61 8.68 10.20
CA PRO A 515 20.01 10.05 9.97
C PRO A 515 19.96 10.89 11.25
N ALA A 516 20.98 11.73 11.48
CA ALA A 516 21.12 12.53 12.69
C ALA A 516 19.92 13.45 12.94
N ASP A 517 19.35 14.02 11.88
CA ASP A 517 18.18 14.89 11.93
C ASP A 517 16.84 14.15 12.10
N MET A 518 16.88 12.82 12.18
CA MET A 518 15.78 11.95 12.56
C MET A 518 15.99 11.28 13.92
N MET A 519 16.98 11.72 14.67
CA MET A 519 17.28 11.20 16.00
C MET A 519 17.08 12.28 17.08
N TRP A 520 16.39 11.90 18.12
CA TRP A 520 16.30 12.67 19.37
C TRP A 520 16.73 11.78 20.51
N PRO A 521 17.49 12.31 21.48
CA PRO A 521 17.85 11.51 22.65
C PRO A 521 16.60 11.10 23.45
N ILE A 522 16.73 10.02 24.18
CA ILE A 522 15.70 9.51 25.09
C ILE A 522 16.33 9.53 26.50
N ASN A 523 16.40 10.72 27.09
CA ASN A 523 17.13 10.96 28.32
C ASN A 523 16.45 11.94 29.31
N GLU A 524 15.26 12.47 28.96
CA GLU A 524 14.50 13.41 29.80
C GLU A 524 13.10 12.83 30.12
N GLY A 525 13.01 12.10 31.22
CA GLY A 525 11.79 11.45 31.67
C GLY A 525 10.63 12.41 32.02
N PRO A 526 9.41 11.90 32.19
CA PRO A 526 9.05 10.50 32.09
C PRO A 526 9.31 9.90 30.69
N PHE A 527 9.63 8.60 30.71
CA PHE A 527 9.84 7.80 29.49
C PHE A 527 8.55 7.13 29.09
N TYR A 528 8.31 7.05 27.80
CA TYR A 528 7.12 6.47 27.21
C TYR A 528 7.46 5.33 26.26
N ALA A 529 6.59 4.34 26.20
CA ALA A 529 6.69 3.29 25.20
C ALA A 529 5.32 2.85 24.70
N GLU A 530 5.23 2.59 23.41
CA GLU A 530 4.09 1.95 22.78
C GLU A 530 4.47 0.53 22.36
N LYS A 531 3.60 -0.43 22.71
CA LYS A 531 3.82 -1.84 22.44
C LYS A 531 2.90 -2.29 21.30
N ASN A 532 3.48 -2.67 20.19
CA ASN A 532 2.77 -3.10 19.00
C ASN A 532 2.87 -4.60 18.83
N THR A 533 1.72 -5.26 18.89
CA THR A 533 1.60 -6.69 18.72
C THR A 533 1.50 -7.06 17.25
N ARG A 534 2.27 -8.05 16.80
CA ARG A 534 2.26 -8.53 15.40
C ARG A 534 0.96 -9.24 14.97
N ASN A 535 -0.06 -9.22 15.80
CA ASN A 535 -1.35 -9.88 15.54
C ASN A 535 -2.34 -9.06 14.70
N ALA A 536 -2.00 -7.84 14.34
CA ALA A 536 -2.85 -7.03 13.48
C ALA A 536 -2.72 -7.50 12.01
N ASN A 537 -3.39 -8.58 11.71
CA ASN A 537 -3.32 -9.25 10.42
C ASN A 537 -4.21 -8.58 9.37
N ILE A 538 -4.01 -7.29 9.12
CA ILE A 538 -4.83 -6.58 8.16
C ILE A 538 -3.99 -6.27 6.92
N VAL A 539 -4.21 -6.97 5.82
CA VAL A 539 -3.73 -6.56 4.49
C VAL A 539 -4.68 -5.50 3.95
N LEU A 540 -4.24 -4.30 3.78
CA LEU A 540 -5.06 -3.21 3.27
C LEU A 540 -5.22 -3.33 1.74
N VAL A 541 -4.16 -3.70 1.05
CA VAL A 541 -4.12 -3.82 -0.41
C VAL A 541 -2.92 -4.69 -0.81
N THR A 542 -3.06 -5.47 -1.88
CA THR A 542 -1.91 -6.06 -2.59
C THR A 542 -1.47 -5.14 -3.73
N LEU A 543 -0.18 -5.05 -3.96
CA LEU A 543 0.41 -4.00 -4.81
C LEU A 543 0.92 -4.50 -6.16
N SER A 544 0.82 -5.81 -6.41
CA SER A 544 1.25 -6.46 -7.63
C SER A 544 0.09 -6.67 -8.59
N GLY A 545 0.36 -6.53 -9.87
CA GLY A 545 -0.64 -6.70 -10.92
C GLY A 545 -0.05 -7.20 -12.24
N LEU A 546 -0.82 -7.06 -13.30
CA LEU A 546 -0.41 -7.40 -14.66
C LEU A 546 0.78 -6.56 -15.08
N PHE A 547 1.74 -7.18 -15.76
CA PHE A 547 2.87 -6.45 -16.30
C PHE A 547 2.41 -5.58 -17.47
N VAL A 548 2.77 -4.30 -17.44
CA VAL A 548 2.35 -3.30 -18.42
C VAL A 548 3.54 -2.51 -18.94
N ASP A 549 3.40 -1.96 -20.14
CA ASP A 549 4.33 -0.98 -20.71
C ASP A 549 4.07 0.45 -20.18
N GLY A 550 4.76 1.44 -20.72
CA GLY A 550 4.59 2.85 -20.37
C GLY A 550 3.23 3.44 -20.75
N ASN A 551 2.49 2.81 -21.65
CA ASN A 551 1.13 3.18 -22.04
C ASN A 551 0.07 2.39 -21.29
N GLN A 552 0.48 1.63 -20.27
CA GLN A 552 -0.39 0.74 -19.48
C GLN A 552 -1.03 -0.38 -20.29
N GLN A 553 -0.46 -0.74 -21.44
CA GLN A 553 -0.86 -1.89 -22.25
C GLN A 553 -0.33 -3.17 -21.61
N VAL A 554 -1.18 -4.19 -21.45
CA VAL A 554 -0.80 -5.46 -20.81
C VAL A 554 0.16 -6.22 -21.70
N LEU A 555 1.23 -6.76 -21.11
CA LEU A 555 2.27 -7.50 -21.82
C LEU A 555 2.07 -9.01 -21.68
N ASP A 556 2.39 -9.73 -22.75
CA ASP A 556 2.41 -11.19 -22.78
C ASP A 556 3.72 -11.79 -22.20
N GLN A 557 3.90 -13.11 -22.31
CA GLN A 557 5.08 -13.83 -21.84
C GLN A 557 6.39 -13.46 -22.56
N HIS A 558 6.31 -12.79 -23.72
CA HIS A 558 7.44 -12.28 -24.49
C HIS A 558 7.68 -10.80 -24.25
N PHE A 559 6.90 -10.20 -23.35
CA PHE A 559 6.86 -8.76 -23.07
C PHE A 559 6.41 -7.90 -24.24
N GLU A 560 5.61 -8.50 -25.14
CA GLU A 560 4.96 -7.79 -26.23
C GLU A 560 3.55 -7.35 -25.81
N PRO A 561 3.10 -6.14 -26.21
CA PRO A 561 1.78 -5.64 -25.87
C PRO A 561 0.65 -6.47 -26.48
N ILE A 562 -0.34 -6.83 -25.66
CA ILE A 562 -1.59 -7.46 -26.14
C ILE A 562 -2.48 -6.37 -26.70
N GLU A 563 -2.75 -6.42 -28.00
CA GLU A 563 -3.56 -5.41 -28.67
C GLU A 563 -4.97 -5.31 -28.06
N GLY A 564 -5.38 -4.07 -27.73
CA GLY A 564 -6.68 -3.76 -27.16
C GLY A 564 -6.86 -4.11 -25.68
N LEU A 565 -5.78 -4.48 -24.96
CA LEU A 565 -5.86 -4.79 -23.53
C LEU A 565 -4.97 -3.85 -22.69
N PHE A 566 -5.61 -3.14 -21.75
CA PHE A 566 -4.95 -2.21 -20.84
C PHE A 566 -5.25 -2.57 -19.39
N ALA A 567 -4.36 -2.21 -18.46
CA ALA A 567 -4.59 -2.36 -17.03
C ALA A 567 -4.09 -1.14 -16.26
N THR A 568 -4.90 -0.66 -15.32
CA THR A 568 -4.60 0.51 -14.51
C THR A 568 -4.95 0.29 -13.04
N GLY A 569 -4.54 1.20 -12.17
CA GLY A 569 -4.74 1.04 -10.74
C GLY A 569 -4.07 -0.23 -10.21
N ASN A 570 -4.69 -0.91 -9.25
CA ASN A 570 -4.09 -2.12 -8.65
C ASN A 570 -4.22 -3.39 -9.50
N CYS A 571 -4.90 -3.33 -10.65
CA CYS A 571 -4.78 -4.38 -11.66
C CYS A 571 -3.43 -4.37 -12.39
N SER A 572 -2.75 -3.21 -12.47
CA SER A 572 -1.44 -3.07 -13.12
C SER A 572 -0.29 -3.24 -12.14
N GLY A 573 0.79 -3.87 -12.58
CA GLY A 573 2.08 -3.96 -11.91
C GLY A 573 3.02 -2.81 -12.28
N GLY A 574 4.30 -2.98 -11.95
CA GLY A 574 5.37 -2.04 -12.31
C GLY A 574 5.47 -0.80 -11.45
N ARG A 575 4.57 -0.61 -10.49
CA ARG A 575 4.56 0.54 -9.58
C ARG A 575 5.28 0.26 -8.28
N PHE A 576 5.01 -0.89 -7.66
CA PHE A 576 5.53 -1.30 -6.35
C PHE A 576 6.20 -2.68 -6.41
N PRO A 577 7.31 -2.84 -7.12
CA PRO A 577 7.84 -4.16 -7.50
C PRO A 577 8.48 -4.97 -6.37
N LEU A 578 8.85 -4.33 -5.27
CA LEU A 578 9.49 -4.98 -4.13
C LEU A 578 8.69 -4.83 -2.84
N GLN A 579 8.18 -3.64 -2.63
CA GLN A 579 7.54 -3.20 -1.40
C GLN A 579 6.68 -1.98 -1.70
N TYR A 580 5.93 -1.54 -0.71
CA TYR A 580 5.23 -0.26 -0.80
C TYR A 580 6.24 0.89 -0.76
N THR A 581 6.78 1.24 -1.92
CA THR A 581 7.68 2.38 -2.08
C THR A 581 6.88 3.67 -1.93
N ALA A 582 7.10 4.38 -0.84
CA ALA A 582 6.23 5.48 -0.44
C ALA A 582 7.01 6.76 -0.11
N PRO A 583 7.51 7.49 -1.12
CA PRO A 583 8.17 8.78 -0.90
C PRO A 583 7.21 9.88 -0.46
N MET A 584 5.89 9.64 -0.51
CA MET A 584 4.85 10.54 -0.03
C MET A 584 3.65 9.76 0.49
N ASN A 585 2.87 10.38 1.38
CA ASN A 585 1.56 9.88 1.78
C ASN A 585 0.62 9.78 0.58
N GLY A 586 -0.24 8.76 0.56
CA GLY A 586 -1.27 8.63 -0.47
C GLY A 586 -0.76 8.30 -1.86
N ILE A 587 0.52 7.89 -2.02
CA ILE A 587 1.12 7.57 -3.33
C ILE A 587 0.35 6.49 -4.09
N SER A 588 -0.25 5.51 -3.39
CA SER A 588 -1.03 4.45 -4.03
C SER A 588 -2.27 4.99 -4.73
N ILE A 589 -3.01 5.88 -4.07
CA ILE A 589 -4.17 6.56 -4.66
C ILE A 589 -3.71 7.58 -5.71
N GLY A 590 -2.61 8.31 -5.44
CA GLY A 590 -1.98 9.19 -6.43
C GLY A 590 -1.66 8.46 -7.73
N PHE A 591 -0.98 7.32 -7.66
CA PHE A 591 -0.72 6.50 -8.85
C PHE A 591 -2.01 6.02 -9.52
N ALA A 592 -2.97 5.51 -8.74
CA ALA A 592 -4.19 4.97 -9.30
C ALA A 592 -4.96 6.04 -10.08
N THR A 593 -5.16 7.23 -9.51
CA THR A 593 -5.93 8.32 -10.13
C THR A 593 -5.20 8.94 -11.32
N VAL A 594 -3.91 9.25 -11.15
CA VAL A 594 -3.09 9.87 -12.20
C VAL A 594 -2.93 8.93 -13.39
N PHE A 595 -2.61 7.66 -13.17
CA PHE A 595 -2.48 6.69 -14.27
C PHE A 595 -3.81 6.41 -14.95
N GLY A 596 -4.94 6.42 -14.21
CA GLY A 596 -6.26 6.35 -14.83
C GLY A 596 -6.48 7.51 -15.81
N ALA A 597 -6.20 8.74 -15.39
CA ALA A 597 -6.33 9.92 -16.24
C ALA A 597 -5.40 9.87 -17.47
N LEU A 598 -4.13 9.55 -17.26
CA LEU A 598 -3.15 9.44 -18.36
C LEU A 598 -3.50 8.33 -19.35
N LEU A 599 -4.07 7.20 -18.88
CA LEU A 599 -4.57 6.15 -19.78
C LEU A 599 -5.77 6.63 -20.59
N GLY A 600 -6.70 7.36 -19.98
CA GLY A 600 -7.83 7.95 -20.70
C GLY A 600 -7.38 8.93 -21.80
N GLU A 601 -6.35 9.73 -21.50
CA GLU A 601 -5.73 10.61 -22.48
C GLU A 601 -5.05 9.83 -23.64
N HIS A 602 -4.30 8.79 -23.29
CA HIS A 602 -3.67 7.91 -24.30
C HIS A 602 -4.73 7.26 -25.22
N LEU A 603 -5.81 6.71 -24.65
CA LEU A 603 -6.88 6.12 -25.43
C LEU A 603 -7.53 7.12 -26.37
N GLY A 604 -7.71 8.39 -25.92
CA GLY A 604 -8.16 9.47 -26.76
C GLY A 604 -7.27 9.69 -27.99
N SER A 605 -5.95 9.61 -27.80
CA SER A 605 -4.99 9.79 -28.90
C SER A 605 -5.01 8.66 -29.95
N LEU A 606 -5.55 7.48 -29.61
CA LEU A 606 -5.73 6.38 -30.58
C LEU A 606 -6.86 6.65 -31.59
N ALA A 607 -7.71 7.63 -31.31
CA ALA A 607 -8.83 7.99 -32.17
C ALA A 607 -8.51 9.15 -33.14
N GLU A 608 -7.41 9.85 -32.91
CA GLU A 608 -6.90 10.94 -33.77
C GLU A 608 -6.11 10.36 -34.97
#